data_b88671df41a1fa2365eda14fb7d35053
#
_entry.id   b88671df41a1fa2365eda14fb7d35053
#
_cell.length_a   1.000
_cell.length_b   1.000
_cell.length_c   1.000
_cell.angle_alpha   90.00
_cell.angle_beta   90.00
_cell.angle_gamma   90.00
#
_symmetry.space_group_name_H-M   'P 1'
#
loop_
_entity.id
_entity.type
_entity.pdbx_description
1 polymer ?
#
loop_
_entity_poly.entity_id
_entity_poly.type
_entity_poly.pdbx_seq_one_letter_code
_entity_poly.pdbx_strand_id
1 'polypeptide(L)'
;LLPVAPAGHRLEWARLGTAGAARGRHGLAEPIGPRLPVTAAAAVDLMIVPASAVDHSGVRMGWGLGYFDRALAALSPAPPVFAVVHDDEILPHIPADPHDVPITGVVPPCGSRVVPGRPG
;
A
#
# COMPACT_ATOMS: atom_id res chain seq x y z
N LEU A 1 -3.44 6.06 -10.03
CA LEU A 1 -2.39 6.77 -9.31
C LEU A 1 -1.23 5.85 -9.01
N LEU A 2 -0.02 6.36 -9.12
CA LEU A 2 1.20 5.63 -8.77
C LEU A 2 1.91 6.36 -7.63
N PRO A 3 2.57 5.62 -6.72
CA PRO A 3 3.21 6.24 -5.56
C PRO A 3 4.52 6.93 -5.93
N VAL A 4 4.79 8.01 -5.23
CA VAL A 4 6.07 8.71 -5.22
C VAL A 4 6.51 8.84 -3.77
N ALA A 5 7.78 8.54 -3.50
CA ALA A 5 8.34 8.52 -2.15
C ALA A 5 9.36 9.65 -1.96
N PRO A 6 8.91 10.89 -1.72
CA PRO A 6 9.81 12.02 -1.48
C PRO A 6 10.44 11.93 -0.09
N ALA A 7 11.29 12.90 0.23
CA ALA A 7 11.86 13.02 1.57
C ALA A 7 10.75 13.20 2.62
N GLY A 8 11.01 12.76 3.86
CA GLY A 8 10.07 12.90 4.97
C GLY A 8 9.11 11.74 5.16
N HIS A 9 9.29 10.66 4.43
CA HIS A 9 8.52 9.40 4.57
C HIS A 9 7.01 9.56 4.38
N ARG A 10 6.57 10.58 3.62
CA ARG A 10 5.18 10.76 3.23
C ARG A 10 5.03 10.41 1.76
N LEU A 11 4.10 9.50 1.46
CA LEU A 11 3.76 9.21 0.07
C LEU A 11 3.04 10.39 -0.55
N GLU A 12 3.38 10.66 -1.80
CA GLU A 12 2.60 11.45 -2.73
C GLU A 12 2.19 10.56 -3.89
N TRP A 13 1.29 11.03 -4.70
CA TRP A 13 0.80 10.28 -5.85
C TRP A 13 1.02 11.08 -7.12
N ALA A 14 1.16 10.37 -8.22
CA ALA A 14 1.11 10.98 -9.55
C ALA A 14 0.24 10.11 -10.46
N ARG A 15 -0.41 10.75 -11.42
CA ARG A 15 -1.21 10.02 -12.40
C ARG A 15 -0.28 9.28 -13.35
N LEU A 16 -0.66 8.06 -13.70
CA LEU A 16 -0.02 7.36 -14.80
C LEU A 16 -0.30 8.16 -16.09
N GLY A 17 0.74 8.51 -16.81
CA GLY A 17 0.61 9.33 -17.99
C GLY A 17 1.72 9.07 -19.00
N THR A 18 1.76 9.87 -20.04
CA THR A 18 2.68 9.71 -21.15
C THR A 18 4.06 10.36 -20.91
N ALA A 19 4.23 11.07 -19.80
CA ALA A 19 5.49 11.75 -19.50
C ALA A 19 6.63 10.80 -19.09
N GLY A 20 6.32 9.52 -18.88
CA GLY A 20 7.32 8.54 -18.53
C GLY A 20 7.61 8.47 -17.04
N ALA A 21 8.81 7.96 -16.72
CA ALA A 21 9.24 7.76 -15.35
C ALA A 21 10.70 8.24 -15.18
N ALA A 22 11.03 8.57 -13.93
CA ALA A 22 12.39 8.93 -13.55
C ALA A 22 12.80 8.07 -12.33
N ARG A 23 14.10 7.98 -12.07
CA ARG A 23 14.59 7.27 -10.90
C ARG A 23 14.32 8.11 -9.65
N GLY A 24 13.56 7.54 -8.72
CA GLY A 24 13.24 8.19 -7.45
C GLY A 24 14.32 7.99 -6.39
N ARG A 25 14.03 8.48 -5.18
CA ARG A 25 14.93 8.48 -4.03
C ARG A 25 15.48 7.09 -3.68
N HIS A 26 14.66 6.05 -3.83
CA HIS A 26 15.02 4.68 -3.45
C HIS A 26 15.46 3.85 -4.67
N GLY A 27 15.82 4.47 -5.77
CA GLY A 27 16.27 3.80 -6.97
C GLY A 27 15.18 3.17 -7.81
N LEU A 28 13.92 3.31 -7.43
CA LEU A 28 12.78 2.78 -8.14
C LEU A 28 12.27 3.80 -9.16
N ALA A 29 11.71 3.31 -10.26
CA ALA A 29 11.07 4.17 -11.25
C ALA A 29 9.81 4.81 -10.65
N GLU A 30 9.70 6.12 -10.78
CA GLU A 30 8.54 6.88 -10.32
C GLU A 30 7.96 7.70 -11.47
N PRO A 31 6.63 7.88 -11.53
CA PRO A 31 6.01 8.64 -12.62
C PRO A 31 6.43 10.09 -12.60
N ILE A 32 6.61 10.67 -13.78
CA ILE A 32 6.87 12.10 -13.96
C ILE A 32 5.52 12.79 -14.10
N GLY A 33 5.31 13.86 -13.36
CA GLY A 33 4.09 14.66 -13.44
C GLY A 33 3.78 15.39 -12.16
N PRO A 34 2.66 16.13 -12.14
CA PRO A 34 2.22 16.83 -10.93
C PRO A 34 2.02 15.88 -9.76
N ARG A 35 2.42 16.31 -8.57
CA ARG A 35 2.23 15.54 -7.33
C ARG A 35 0.86 15.81 -6.76
N LEU A 36 0.22 14.75 -6.29
CA LEU A 36 -1.03 14.82 -5.54
C LEU A 36 -0.75 14.44 -4.08
N PRO A 37 -1.49 15.04 -3.14
CA PRO A 37 -1.29 14.74 -1.72
C PRO A 37 -1.65 13.28 -1.41
N VAL A 38 -1.15 12.77 -0.29
CA VAL A 38 -1.43 11.39 0.16
C VAL A 38 -2.93 11.11 0.22
N THR A 39 -3.73 12.09 0.61
CA THR A 39 -5.18 11.96 0.74
C THR A 39 -5.91 11.78 -0.59
N ALA A 40 -5.27 12.03 -1.72
CA ALA A 40 -5.88 11.78 -3.03
C ALA A 40 -6.28 10.32 -3.22
N ALA A 41 -5.62 9.39 -2.54
CA ALA A 41 -5.95 7.97 -2.60
C ALA A 41 -7.30 7.64 -1.93
N ALA A 42 -7.89 8.53 -1.15
CA ALA A 42 -9.21 8.30 -0.58
C ALA A 42 -10.32 8.25 -1.65
N ALA A 43 -10.08 8.82 -2.82
CA ALA A 43 -11.07 8.89 -3.89
C ALA A 43 -10.98 7.74 -4.90
N VAL A 44 -10.02 6.81 -4.75
CA VAL A 44 -9.89 5.67 -5.66
C VAL A 44 -10.82 4.54 -5.22
N ASP A 45 -11.16 3.65 -6.16
CA ASP A 45 -12.05 2.53 -5.90
C ASP A 45 -11.34 1.35 -5.23
N LEU A 46 -10.04 1.24 -5.41
CA LEU A 46 -9.22 0.13 -4.92
C LEU A 46 -7.77 0.58 -4.80
N MET A 47 -7.11 0.18 -3.71
CA MET A 47 -5.67 0.33 -3.56
C MET A 47 -5.00 -1.03 -3.64
N ILE A 48 -3.89 -1.08 -4.38
CA ILE A 48 -2.97 -2.22 -4.39
C ILE A 48 -1.68 -1.73 -3.75
N VAL A 49 -1.23 -2.42 -2.71
CA VAL A 49 -0.04 -2.02 -1.95
C VAL A 49 1.00 -3.13 -1.91
N PRO A 50 2.28 -2.81 -1.78
CA PRO A 50 3.32 -3.81 -1.56
C PRO A 50 3.28 -4.31 -0.12
N ALA A 51 3.78 -5.52 0.09
CA ALA A 51 4.01 -6.08 1.41
C ALA A 51 5.09 -7.15 1.34
N SER A 52 5.84 -7.31 2.42
CA SER A 52 6.74 -8.45 2.57
C SER A 52 6.01 -9.67 3.13
N ALA A 53 4.94 -9.45 3.89
CA ALA A 53 4.07 -10.50 4.39
C ALA A 53 2.73 -9.89 4.84
N VAL A 54 1.71 -10.73 4.90
CA VAL A 54 0.39 -10.37 5.44
C VAL A 54 -0.10 -11.56 6.27
N ASP A 55 -0.72 -11.30 7.43
CA ASP A 55 -1.32 -12.37 8.21
C ASP A 55 -2.82 -12.52 7.93
N HIS A 56 -3.41 -13.55 8.56
CA HIS A 56 -4.82 -13.88 8.34
C HIS A 56 -5.80 -12.85 8.89
N SER A 57 -5.34 -11.88 9.66
CA SER A 57 -6.19 -10.79 10.18
C SER A 57 -5.99 -9.47 9.41
N GLY A 58 -5.12 -9.46 8.41
CA GLY A 58 -4.86 -8.28 7.59
C GLY A 58 -3.73 -7.40 8.09
N VAL A 59 -2.94 -7.85 9.06
CA VAL A 59 -1.73 -7.14 9.46
C VAL A 59 -0.70 -7.26 8.34
N ARG A 60 -0.17 -6.14 7.89
CA ARG A 60 0.75 -6.04 6.77
C ARG A 60 2.16 -5.70 7.29
N MET A 61 3.13 -6.48 6.90
CA MET A 61 4.55 -6.19 7.13
C MET A 61 5.12 -5.48 5.90
N GLY A 62 5.64 -4.28 6.08
CA GLY A 62 6.31 -3.52 5.03
C GLY A 62 7.81 -3.65 5.09
N TRP A 63 8.50 -2.71 4.44
CA TRP A 63 9.95 -2.72 4.31
C TRP A 63 10.66 -1.85 5.35
N GLY A 64 9.95 -1.41 6.40
CA GLY A 64 10.54 -0.70 7.54
C GLY A 64 10.55 0.82 7.45
N LEU A 65 10.20 1.42 6.32
CA LEU A 65 10.22 2.88 6.16
C LEU A 65 8.90 3.55 6.54
N GLY A 66 7.81 2.80 6.64
CA GLY A 66 6.52 3.30 7.12
C GLY A 66 5.74 4.16 6.13
N TYR A 67 6.12 4.22 4.86
CA TYR A 67 5.42 5.01 3.85
C TYR A 67 3.94 4.63 3.74
N PHE A 68 3.65 3.33 3.58
CA PHE A 68 2.29 2.86 3.36
C PHE A 68 1.47 2.85 4.64
N ASP A 69 2.07 2.58 5.80
CA ASP A 69 1.34 2.67 7.08
C ASP A 69 0.88 4.10 7.34
N ARG A 70 1.74 5.09 7.09
CA ARG A 70 1.35 6.49 7.20
C ARG A 70 0.31 6.89 6.17
N ALA A 71 0.45 6.42 4.93
CA ALA A 71 -0.50 6.71 3.87
C ALA A 71 -1.89 6.15 4.22
N LEU A 72 -1.96 4.89 4.66
CA LEU A 72 -3.22 4.26 5.03
C LEU A 72 -3.85 4.93 6.24
N ALA A 73 -3.05 5.33 7.23
CA ALA A 73 -3.55 6.03 8.40
C ALA A 73 -4.14 7.42 8.07
N ALA A 74 -3.70 8.04 6.98
CA ALA A 74 -4.18 9.34 6.54
C ALA A 74 -5.53 9.26 5.78
N LEU A 75 -6.00 8.07 5.43
CA LEU A 75 -7.22 7.88 4.64
C LEU A 75 -8.41 7.57 5.53
N SER A 76 -9.46 8.39 5.45
CA SER A 76 -10.70 8.17 6.19
C SER A 76 -11.89 8.79 5.41
N PRO A 77 -12.80 7.95 4.87
CA PRO A 77 -12.71 6.49 4.82
C PRO A 77 -11.66 6.01 3.83
N ALA A 78 -11.07 4.87 4.11
CA ALA A 78 -10.12 4.25 3.19
C ALA A 78 -10.87 3.42 2.15
N PRO A 79 -10.36 3.34 0.90
CA PRO A 79 -10.86 2.37 -0.07
C PRO A 79 -10.47 0.95 0.35
N PRO A 80 -11.00 -0.09 -0.29
CA PRO A 80 -10.48 -1.43 -0.14
C PRO A 80 -8.99 -1.47 -0.48
N VAL A 81 -8.19 -2.16 0.36
CA VAL A 81 -6.74 -2.23 0.22
C VAL A 81 -6.33 -3.69 0.13
N PHE A 82 -5.67 -4.06 -0.96
CA PHE A 82 -5.15 -5.41 -1.16
C PHE A 82 -3.64 -5.37 -1.33
N ALA A 83 -2.94 -6.29 -0.69
CA ALA A 83 -1.50 -6.43 -0.82
C ALA A 83 -1.15 -7.56 -1.79
N VAL A 84 -0.17 -7.31 -2.66
CA VAL A 84 0.38 -8.34 -3.56
C VAL A 84 1.44 -9.10 -2.80
N VAL A 85 1.27 -10.42 -2.67
CA VAL A 85 2.16 -11.31 -1.92
C VAL A 85 2.30 -12.64 -2.63
N HIS A 86 3.37 -13.39 -2.31
CA HIS A 86 3.48 -14.81 -2.64
C HIS A 86 2.70 -15.64 -1.62
N ASP A 87 2.40 -16.89 -1.96
CA ASP A 87 1.62 -17.77 -1.08
C ASP A 87 2.30 -18.00 0.27
N ASP A 88 3.62 -18.13 0.29
CA ASP A 88 4.40 -18.34 1.52
C ASP A 88 4.60 -17.05 2.34
N GLU A 89 4.15 -15.93 1.84
CA GLU A 89 4.15 -14.66 2.56
C GLU A 89 2.82 -14.39 3.27
N ILE A 90 1.87 -15.28 3.17
CA ILE A 90 0.62 -15.24 3.92
C ILE A 90 0.83 -16.06 5.19
N LEU A 91 0.92 -15.39 6.34
CA LEU A 91 1.34 -16.00 7.60
C LEU A 91 0.15 -16.13 8.56
N PRO A 92 0.19 -17.09 9.51
CA PRO A 92 -0.88 -17.20 10.52
C PRO A 92 -1.00 -15.96 11.40
N HIS A 93 0.13 -15.35 11.78
CA HIS A 93 0.14 -14.22 12.69
C HIS A 93 1.42 -13.39 12.50
N ILE A 94 1.24 -12.08 12.49
CA ILE A 94 2.33 -11.09 12.50
C ILE A 94 2.10 -10.20 13.72
N PRO A 95 3.11 -10.01 14.58
CA PRO A 95 3.00 -9.04 15.67
C PRO A 95 2.63 -7.66 15.13
N ALA A 96 1.58 -7.08 15.70
CA ALA A 96 1.07 -5.80 15.25
C ALA A 96 1.38 -4.71 16.27
N ASP A 97 1.73 -3.53 15.75
CA ASP A 97 1.85 -2.30 16.52
C ASP A 97 0.50 -1.58 16.50
N PRO A 98 0.12 -0.81 17.55
CA PRO A 98 -1.11 -0.01 17.52
C PRO A 98 -1.22 0.96 16.35
N HIS A 99 -0.10 1.34 15.74
CA HIS A 99 -0.08 2.24 14.58
C HIS A 99 -0.26 1.51 13.25
N ASP A 100 -0.22 0.19 13.23
CA ASP A 100 -0.42 -0.59 12.01
C ASP A 100 -1.87 -0.50 11.56
N VAL A 101 -2.07 -0.27 10.27
CA VAL A 101 -3.41 -0.22 9.67
C VAL A 101 -3.66 -1.53 8.94
N PRO A 102 -4.57 -2.38 9.42
CA PRO A 102 -4.89 -3.62 8.74
C PRO A 102 -5.52 -3.37 7.37
N ILE A 103 -5.33 -4.33 6.46
CA ILE A 103 -5.80 -4.23 5.08
C ILE A 103 -6.99 -5.17 4.84
N THR A 104 -7.63 -5.03 3.67
CA THR A 104 -8.84 -5.77 3.31
C THR A 104 -8.54 -7.20 2.87
N GLY A 105 -7.46 -7.40 2.11
CA GLY A 105 -7.14 -8.72 1.58
C GLY A 105 -5.80 -8.79 0.89
N VAL A 106 -5.58 -9.91 0.20
CA VAL A 106 -4.32 -10.22 -0.48
C VAL A 106 -4.57 -10.66 -1.91
N VAL A 107 -3.57 -10.46 -2.75
CA VAL A 107 -3.53 -10.95 -4.13
C VAL A 107 -2.30 -11.86 -4.26
N PRO A 108 -2.44 -13.16 -3.99
CA PRO A 108 -1.39 -14.13 -4.25
C PRO A 108 -1.33 -14.47 -5.75
N PRO A 109 -0.40 -15.34 -6.20
CA PRO A 109 -0.26 -15.68 -7.62
C PRO A 109 -1.53 -16.18 -8.29
N CYS A 110 -2.44 -16.81 -7.53
CA CYS A 110 -3.71 -17.30 -8.05
C CYS A 110 -4.89 -16.67 -7.31
N GLY A 111 -5.48 -15.62 -7.91
CA GLY A 111 -6.72 -15.03 -7.42
C GLY A 111 -6.53 -13.97 -6.33
N SER A 112 -7.58 -13.75 -5.56
CA SER A 112 -7.58 -12.79 -4.46
C SER A 112 -8.35 -13.37 -3.28
N ARG A 113 -8.03 -12.90 -2.08
CA ARG A 113 -8.69 -13.33 -0.84
C ARG A 113 -8.96 -12.14 0.05
N VAL A 114 -10.16 -12.07 0.60
CA VAL A 114 -10.47 -11.14 1.70
C VAL A 114 -9.97 -11.80 2.99
N VAL A 115 -9.28 -11.04 3.83
CA VAL A 115 -8.80 -11.59 5.11
C VAL A 115 -9.93 -11.64 6.12
N PRO A 116 -10.09 -12.76 6.87
CA PRO A 116 -11.12 -12.90 7.87
C PRO A 116 -11.01 -11.88 8.99
N GLY A 117 -12.17 -11.49 9.57
CA GLY A 117 -12.19 -10.60 10.72
C GLY A 117 -11.94 -9.13 10.42
N ARG A 118 -11.80 -8.78 9.16
CA ARG A 118 -11.60 -7.39 8.73
C ARG A 118 -12.88 -6.89 8.05
N PRO A 119 -13.53 -5.85 8.55
CA PRO A 119 -14.64 -5.21 7.84
C PRO A 119 -14.13 -4.68 6.49
N GLY A 120 -14.86 -5.00 5.45
CA GLY A 120 -14.51 -4.66 4.08
C GLY A 120 -14.52 -3.20 3.76
#